data_1d695f0fea08214099348e4f3b2b455d
#
_entry.id   1d695f0fea08214099348e4f3b2b455d
#
_cell.length_a   1.000
_cell.length_b   1.000
_cell.length_c   1.000
_cell.angle_alpha   90.00
_cell.angle_beta   90.00
_cell.angle_gamma   90.00
#
_symmetry.space_group_name_H-M   'P 1'
#
loop_
_entity.id
_entity.type
_entity.pdbx_description
1 polymer ?
#
loop_
_entity_poly.entity_id
_entity_poly.type
_entity_poly.pdbx_seq_one_letter_code
_entity_poly.pdbx_strand_id
1 'polypeptide(L)'
;MTRQQSLTEFLTAATSLCEGKTVWGTMPLQLTYYLSKREPPLEYVSSVRAIVFREDSALVITQENGEVYILPGGRVEKGEKALETLKREILEETGWALFKTKLLGGMHFHHLGLKPEGYAYPYPVFLWPIYIAEAKDFTAEAIIHDDWVSESHFLPIDEVRKLPIAQGELLLLEAALKLR
;
A
#
# COMPACT_ATOMS: atom_id res chain seq x y z
N MET A 1 6.07 -27.07 -2.24
CA MET A 1 5.59 -26.23 -1.13
C MET A 1 4.14 -25.87 -1.41
N THR A 2 3.23 -26.06 -0.45
CA THR A 2 1.84 -25.68 -0.65
C THR A 2 1.68 -24.15 -0.53
N ARG A 3 0.60 -23.60 -1.08
CA ARG A 3 0.25 -22.18 -0.96
C ARG A 3 0.24 -21.71 0.51
N GLN A 4 -0.34 -22.50 1.40
CA GLN A 4 -0.39 -22.17 2.84
C GLN A 4 0.98 -22.21 3.51
N GLN A 5 1.86 -23.13 3.11
CA GLN A 5 3.23 -23.18 3.63
C GLN A 5 4.02 -21.94 3.23
N SER A 6 3.92 -21.48 1.97
CA SER A 6 4.60 -20.27 1.51
C SER A 6 4.18 -19.02 2.27
N LEU A 7 2.89 -18.87 2.57
CA LEU A 7 2.37 -17.76 3.38
C LEU A 7 2.90 -17.82 4.83
N THR A 8 2.83 -19.01 5.45
CA THR A 8 3.29 -19.18 6.84
C THR A 8 4.77 -18.86 6.99
N GLU A 9 5.63 -19.37 6.10
CA GLU A 9 7.06 -19.07 6.09
C GLU A 9 7.32 -17.58 5.86
N PHE A 10 6.59 -16.95 4.96
CA PHE A 10 6.70 -15.51 4.71
C PHE A 10 6.34 -14.70 5.95
N LEU A 11 5.17 -14.93 6.56
CA LEU A 11 4.71 -14.18 7.73
C LEU A 11 5.59 -14.44 8.98
N THR A 12 6.14 -15.64 9.15
CA THR A 12 7.07 -15.94 10.23
C THR A 12 8.39 -15.17 10.10
N ALA A 13 8.84 -14.91 8.88
CA ALA A 13 10.06 -14.15 8.61
C ALA A 13 9.85 -12.62 8.64
N ALA A 14 8.61 -12.16 8.58
CA ALA A 14 8.26 -10.75 8.64
C ALA A 14 8.26 -10.23 10.09
N THR A 15 8.52 -8.95 10.27
CA THR A 15 8.47 -8.29 11.59
C THR A 15 7.15 -7.54 11.72
N SER A 16 6.25 -7.99 12.59
CA SER A 16 5.00 -7.28 12.88
C SER A 16 5.28 -5.92 13.52
N LEU A 17 4.58 -4.89 13.06
CA LEU A 17 4.61 -3.53 13.62
C LEU A 17 3.43 -3.28 14.55
N CYS A 18 2.23 -3.53 14.06
CA CYS A 18 0.98 -3.45 14.84
C CYS A 18 -0.12 -4.23 14.15
N GLU A 19 -1.18 -4.49 14.91
CA GLU A 19 -2.39 -5.15 14.46
C GLU A 19 -3.60 -4.26 14.71
N GLY A 20 -4.65 -4.47 13.91
CA GLY A 20 -5.90 -3.76 14.04
C GLY A 20 -7.05 -4.54 13.40
N LYS A 21 -8.23 -3.95 13.48
CA LYS A 21 -9.42 -4.43 12.78
C LYS A 21 -10.00 -3.30 11.96
N THR A 22 -10.54 -3.63 10.81
CA THR A 22 -11.25 -2.69 9.94
C THR A 22 -12.45 -3.36 9.32
N VAL A 23 -13.32 -2.58 8.71
CA VAL A 23 -14.46 -3.09 7.95
C VAL A 23 -14.46 -2.42 6.59
N TRP A 24 -14.45 -3.22 5.52
CA TRP A 24 -14.61 -2.72 4.15
C TRP A 24 -16.00 -3.09 3.64
N GLY A 25 -16.84 -2.10 3.47
CA GLY A 25 -18.27 -2.35 3.21
C GLY A 25 -18.86 -3.19 4.33
N THR A 26 -19.17 -4.45 4.06
CA THR A 26 -19.70 -5.42 5.05
C THR A 26 -18.65 -6.44 5.51
N MET A 27 -17.40 -6.33 5.06
CA MET A 27 -16.36 -7.33 5.32
C MET A 27 -15.53 -6.97 6.55
N PRO A 28 -15.65 -7.68 7.68
CA PRO A 28 -14.77 -7.50 8.82
C PRO A 28 -13.40 -8.14 8.52
N LEU A 29 -12.34 -7.37 8.75
CA LEU A 29 -10.97 -7.76 8.48
C LEU A 29 -10.10 -7.58 9.72
N GLN A 30 -9.22 -8.54 9.97
CA GLN A 30 -8.03 -8.33 10.78
C GLN A 30 -6.92 -7.80 9.87
N LEU A 31 -6.17 -6.84 10.37
CA LEU A 31 -5.10 -6.17 9.65
C LEU A 31 -3.83 -6.23 10.47
N THR A 32 -2.72 -6.60 9.84
CA THR A 32 -1.38 -6.56 10.43
C THR A 32 -0.46 -5.77 9.51
N TYR A 33 0.18 -4.74 10.04
CA TYR A 33 1.28 -4.02 9.37
C TYR A 33 2.60 -4.71 9.72
N TYR A 34 3.47 -4.89 8.73
CA TYR A 34 4.73 -5.60 8.92
C TYR A 34 5.88 -5.03 8.07
N LEU A 35 7.12 -5.28 8.51
CA LEU A 35 8.33 -5.08 7.72
C LEU A 35 8.82 -6.41 7.14
N SER A 36 9.32 -6.37 5.91
CA SER A 36 9.89 -7.56 5.27
C SER A 36 10.96 -7.15 4.25
N LYS A 37 12.02 -7.96 4.18
CA LYS A 37 13.03 -7.88 3.11
C LYS A 37 12.73 -8.83 1.94
N ARG A 38 11.69 -9.65 2.07
CA ARG A 38 11.28 -10.66 1.09
C ARG A 38 9.95 -10.24 0.48
N GLU A 39 9.82 -10.40 -0.82
CA GLU A 39 8.55 -10.23 -1.52
C GLU A 39 7.51 -11.24 -1.01
N PRO A 40 6.25 -10.82 -0.86
CA PRO A 40 5.19 -11.75 -0.48
C PRO A 40 4.89 -12.75 -1.60
N PRO A 41 4.33 -13.93 -1.27
CA PRO A 41 3.88 -14.88 -2.28
C PRO A 41 2.82 -14.25 -3.18
N LEU A 42 3.07 -14.25 -4.49
CA LEU A 42 2.26 -13.52 -5.49
C LEU A 42 0.78 -13.93 -5.49
N GLU A 43 0.50 -15.18 -5.20
CA GLU A 43 -0.87 -15.71 -5.16
C GLU A 43 -1.75 -15.10 -4.04
N TYR A 44 -1.16 -14.33 -3.14
CA TYR A 44 -1.87 -13.58 -2.09
C TYR A 44 -1.90 -12.07 -2.35
N VAL A 45 -1.13 -11.58 -3.31
CA VAL A 45 -1.05 -10.15 -3.58
C VAL A 45 -2.30 -9.70 -4.34
N SER A 46 -3.01 -8.73 -3.78
CA SER A 46 -4.20 -8.14 -4.42
C SER A 46 -4.01 -6.70 -4.85
N SER A 47 -3.13 -5.97 -4.18
CA SER A 47 -2.82 -4.57 -4.44
C SER A 47 -1.38 -4.29 -4.06
N VAL A 48 -0.81 -3.21 -4.55
CA VAL A 48 0.54 -2.74 -4.22
C VAL A 48 0.49 -1.26 -3.88
N ARG A 49 1.27 -0.86 -2.87
CA ARG A 49 1.27 0.51 -2.35
C ARG A 49 2.70 1.01 -2.15
N ALA A 50 2.87 2.33 -2.00
CA ALA A 50 4.16 2.91 -1.63
C ALA A 50 4.01 4.11 -0.70
N ILE A 51 5.05 4.34 0.12
CA ILE A 51 5.33 5.65 0.67
C ILE A 51 6.26 6.33 -0.33
N VAL A 52 5.76 7.40 -0.94
CA VAL A 52 6.46 8.11 -2.01
C VAL A 52 7.08 9.38 -1.46
N PHE A 53 8.38 9.50 -1.62
CA PHE A 53 9.14 10.65 -1.17
C PHE A 53 9.58 11.54 -2.32
N ARG A 54 9.72 12.81 -2.02
CA ARG A 54 10.42 13.79 -2.83
C ARG A 54 11.14 14.76 -1.89
N GLU A 55 12.46 14.77 -1.93
CA GLU A 55 13.27 15.52 -0.96
C GLU A 55 12.85 15.16 0.49
N ASP A 56 12.56 16.13 1.33
CA ASP A 56 12.14 15.96 2.74
C ASP A 56 10.62 15.90 2.93
N SER A 57 9.89 15.55 1.87
CA SER A 57 8.44 15.50 1.86
C SER A 57 7.95 14.11 1.45
N ALA A 58 6.75 13.74 1.92
CA ALA A 58 6.05 12.54 1.48
C ALA A 58 4.75 12.90 0.76
N LEU A 59 4.39 12.09 -0.23
CA LEU A 59 3.18 12.23 -1.00
C LEU A 59 1.97 11.86 -0.15
N VAL A 60 1.01 12.75 -0.13
CA VAL A 60 -0.29 12.59 0.54
C VAL A 60 -1.37 12.64 -0.51
N ILE A 61 -2.31 11.73 -0.42
CA ILE A 61 -3.51 11.70 -1.25
C ILE A 61 -4.73 12.00 -0.39
N THR A 62 -5.68 12.75 -0.94
CA THR A 62 -6.98 13.03 -0.32
C THR A 62 -8.06 12.44 -1.21
N GLN A 63 -8.98 11.69 -0.62
CA GLN A 63 -10.15 11.16 -1.33
C GLN A 63 -11.29 12.19 -1.34
N GLU A 64 -12.28 11.97 -2.20
CA GLU A 64 -13.47 12.86 -2.29
C GLU A 64 -14.22 13.00 -0.94
N ASN A 65 -14.20 11.96 -0.11
CA ASN A 65 -14.80 12.00 1.24
C ASN A 65 -13.97 12.77 2.27
N GLY A 66 -12.82 13.33 1.89
CA GLY A 66 -11.89 14.05 2.75
C GLY A 66 -10.94 13.17 3.57
N GLU A 67 -10.97 11.85 3.40
CA GLU A 67 -10.00 10.96 4.03
C GLU A 67 -8.61 11.12 3.42
N VAL A 68 -7.59 11.04 4.26
CA VAL A 68 -6.20 11.31 3.90
C VAL A 68 -5.37 10.04 4.06
N TYR A 69 -4.53 9.74 3.08
CA TYR A 69 -3.68 8.55 3.04
C TYR A 69 -2.26 8.90 2.57
N ILE A 70 -1.30 8.09 3.00
CA ILE A 70 0.09 8.19 2.58
C ILE A 70 0.58 6.97 1.81
N LEU A 71 -0.34 6.08 1.46
CA LEU A 71 -0.07 4.83 0.75
C LEU A 71 -0.79 4.80 -0.62
N PRO A 72 -0.43 5.68 -1.58
CA PRO A 72 -0.95 5.60 -2.94
C PRO A 72 -0.59 4.29 -3.60
N GLY A 73 -1.35 3.91 -4.62
CA GLY A 73 -1.19 2.70 -5.41
C GLY A 73 -2.50 1.94 -5.57
N GLY A 74 -2.48 0.81 -6.26
CA GLY A 74 -3.72 0.16 -6.67
C GLY A 74 -3.64 -1.34 -6.84
N ARG A 75 -4.64 -1.87 -7.51
CA ARG A 75 -4.84 -3.31 -7.72
C ARG A 75 -3.89 -3.85 -8.77
N VAL A 76 -3.34 -5.04 -8.49
CA VAL A 76 -2.54 -5.77 -9.48
C VAL A 76 -3.48 -6.37 -10.52
N GLU A 77 -3.32 -5.96 -11.77
CA GLU A 77 -4.06 -6.50 -12.89
C GLU A 77 -3.50 -7.86 -13.34
N LYS A 78 -4.33 -8.60 -14.07
CA LYS A 78 -3.94 -9.93 -14.55
C LYS A 78 -2.73 -9.87 -15.49
N GLY A 79 -1.62 -10.45 -15.04
CA GLY A 79 -0.37 -10.51 -15.81
C GLY A 79 0.61 -9.40 -15.48
N GLU A 80 0.22 -8.39 -14.69
CA GLU A 80 1.15 -7.37 -14.21
C GLU A 80 2.05 -7.88 -13.08
N LYS A 81 3.25 -7.32 -13.01
CA LYS A 81 4.10 -7.44 -11.83
C LYS A 81 3.81 -6.31 -10.85
N ALA A 82 3.98 -6.57 -9.56
CA ALA A 82 3.70 -5.58 -8.51
C ALA A 82 4.36 -4.21 -8.75
N LEU A 83 5.62 -4.17 -9.20
CA LEU A 83 6.31 -2.90 -9.48
C LEU A 83 5.81 -2.21 -10.76
N GLU A 84 5.32 -2.95 -11.74
CA GLU A 84 4.70 -2.38 -12.96
C GLU A 84 3.36 -1.73 -12.58
N THR A 85 2.53 -2.45 -11.83
CA THR A 85 1.30 -1.91 -11.24
C THR A 85 1.58 -0.65 -10.42
N LEU A 86 2.54 -0.71 -9.49
CA LEU A 86 2.85 0.43 -8.63
C LEU A 86 3.18 1.68 -9.43
N LYS A 87 4.04 1.55 -10.46
CA LYS A 87 4.44 2.68 -11.31
C LYS A 87 3.27 3.25 -12.11
N ARG A 88 2.41 2.37 -12.64
CA ARG A 88 1.21 2.77 -13.37
C ARG A 88 0.23 3.52 -12.46
N GLU A 89 -0.14 2.93 -11.34
CA GLU A 89 -1.10 3.50 -10.39
C GLU A 89 -0.64 4.86 -9.84
N ILE A 90 0.63 4.97 -9.40
CA ILE A 90 1.15 6.25 -8.90
C ILE A 90 1.13 7.32 -10.00
N LEU A 91 1.46 6.97 -11.23
CA LEU A 91 1.43 7.91 -12.34
C LEU A 91 -0.03 8.33 -12.66
N GLU A 92 -0.96 7.39 -12.70
CA GLU A 92 -2.37 7.62 -12.98
C GLU A 92 -3.07 8.41 -11.85
N GLU A 93 -2.80 8.07 -10.59
CA GLU A 93 -3.42 8.75 -9.44
C GLU A 93 -2.84 10.15 -9.18
N THR A 94 -1.55 10.36 -9.47
CA THR A 94 -0.82 11.52 -8.94
C THR A 94 0.00 12.31 -9.95
N GLY A 95 0.15 11.81 -11.17
CA GLY A 95 1.01 12.39 -12.21
C GLY A 95 2.51 12.22 -11.99
N TRP A 96 2.95 11.56 -10.91
CA TRP A 96 4.37 11.40 -10.59
C TRP A 96 4.93 10.07 -11.07
N ALA A 97 6.05 10.12 -11.79
CA ALA A 97 6.82 8.93 -12.15
C ALA A 97 7.76 8.53 -11.01
N LEU A 98 7.85 7.22 -10.75
CA LEU A 98 8.78 6.66 -9.76
C LEU A 98 10.10 6.27 -10.41
N PHE A 99 11.24 6.63 -9.79
CA PHE A 99 12.56 6.28 -10.31
C PHE A 99 13.36 5.33 -9.41
N LYS A 100 13.09 5.32 -8.11
CA LYS A 100 13.65 4.36 -7.16
C LYS A 100 12.54 3.70 -6.37
N THR A 101 12.67 2.41 -6.16
CA THR A 101 11.74 1.62 -5.35
C THR A 101 12.51 0.59 -4.53
N LYS A 102 12.11 0.40 -3.27
CA LYS A 102 12.67 -0.60 -2.36
C LYS A 102 11.56 -1.18 -1.52
N LEU A 103 11.46 -2.49 -1.42
CA LEU A 103 10.48 -3.12 -0.56
C LEU A 103 10.70 -2.70 0.91
N LEU A 104 9.64 -2.28 1.57
CA LEU A 104 9.59 -1.93 2.98
C LEU A 104 8.99 -3.07 3.82
N GLY A 105 7.88 -3.60 3.36
CA GLY A 105 7.07 -4.57 4.08
C GLY A 105 5.69 -4.65 3.48
N GLY A 106 4.65 -4.55 4.30
CA GLY A 106 3.29 -4.58 3.77
C GLY A 106 2.19 -4.63 4.82
N MET A 107 1.01 -4.91 4.30
CA MET A 107 -0.20 -5.14 5.08
C MET A 107 -0.71 -6.55 4.79
N HIS A 108 -1.04 -7.27 5.85
CA HIS A 108 -1.66 -8.58 5.83
C HIS A 108 -3.10 -8.44 6.29
N PHE A 109 -4.03 -8.85 5.44
CA PHE A 109 -5.46 -8.83 5.71
C PHE A 109 -5.99 -10.24 5.84
N HIS A 110 -6.81 -10.48 6.87
CA HIS A 110 -7.49 -11.74 7.09
C HIS A 110 -8.98 -11.48 7.25
N HIS A 111 -9.79 -12.09 6.39
CA HIS A 111 -11.24 -12.05 6.49
C HIS A 111 -11.73 -12.77 7.75
N LEU A 112 -12.55 -12.08 8.57
CA LEU A 112 -13.15 -12.64 9.77
C LEU A 112 -14.56 -13.18 9.53
N GLY A 113 -15.13 -12.95 8.34
CA GLY A 113 -16.45 -13.41 7.94
C GLY A 113 -16.41 -14.40 6.78
N LEU A 114 -17.58 -14.77 6.30
CA LEU A 114 -17.69 -15.64 5.12
C LEU A 114 -17.24 -14.95 3.84
N LYS A 115 -16.76 -15.74 2.87
CA LYS A 115 -16.40 -15.22 1.55
C LYS A 115 -17.62 -14.58 0.88
N PRO A 116 -17.56 -13.29 0.50
CA PRO A 116 -18.65 -12.66 -0.22
C PRO A 116 -18.90 -13.32 -1.58
N GLU A 117 -20.14 -13.33 -2.04
CA GLU A 117 -20.48 -13.80 -3.37
C GLU A 117 -19.78 -12.95 -4.43
N GLY A 118 -19.23 -13.58 -5.46
CA GLY A 118 -18.50 -12.88 -6.54
C GLY A 118 -17.13 -12.31 -6.15
N TYR A 119 -16.64 -12.55 -4.91
CA TYR A 119 -15.35 -12.03 -4.47
C TYR A 119 -14.18 -12.61 -5.27
N ALA A 120 -13.52 -11.77 -6.05
CA ALA A 120 -12.49 -12.17 -7.02
C ALA A 120 -11.07 -12.24 -6.42
N TYR A 121 -10.86 -11.71 -5.22
CA TYR A 121 -9.54 -11.60 -4.61
C TYR A 121 -9.15 -12.84 -3.80
N PRO A 122 -7.86 -12.99 -3.41
CA PRO A 122 -7.44 -14.08 -2.54
C PRO A 122 -8.24 -14.08 -1.22
N TYR A 123 -8.64 -15.29 -0.80
CA TYR A 123 -9.45 -15.49 0.40
C TYR A 123 -8.97 -16.75 1.14
N PRO A 124 -8.97 -16.77 2.50
CA PRO A 124 -9.38 -15.70 3.43
C PRO A 124 -8.32 -14.61 3.65
N VAL A 125 -7.15 -14.75 3.06
CA VAL A 125 -5.99 -13.89 3.26
C VAL A 125 -5.59 -13.22 1.95
N PHE A 126 -5.26 -11.93 2.04
CA PHE A 126 -4.58 -11.20 0.97
C PHE A 126 -3.52 -10.25 1.54
N LEU A 127 -2.57 -9.88 0.70
CA LEU A 127 -1.41 -9.07 1.05
C LEU A 127 -1.30 -7.85 0.14
N TRP A 128 -0.86 -6.74 0.75
CA TRP A 128 -0.44 -5.55 0.03
C TRP A 128 1.03 -5.28 0.33
N PRO A 129 1.96 -5.61 -0.55
CA PRO A 129 3.33 -5.15 -0.43
C PRO A 129 3.39 -3.63 -0.48
N ILE A 130 4.24 -3.05 0.37
CA ILE A 130 4.47 -1.62 0.48
C ILE A 130 5.93 -1.34 0.21
N TYR A 131 6.18 -0.39 -0.69
CA TYR A 131 7.50 0.04 -1.08
C TYR A 131 7.82 1.43 -0.54
N ILE A 132 9.10 1.70 -0.33
CA ILE A 132 9.66 3.05 -0.31
C ILE A 132 9.89 3.42 -1.77
N ALA A 133 9.44 4.59 -2.19
CA ALA A 133 9.65 5.06 -3.55
C ALA A 133 10.07 6.53 -3.55
N GLU A 134 10.81 6.94 -4.59
CA GLU A 134 11.14 8.35 -4.83
C GLU A 134 10.49 8.81 -6.13
N ALA A 135 9.77 9.93 -6.05
CA ALA A 135 9.16 10.58 -7.21
C ALA A 135 10.17 11.44 -7.95
N LYS A 136 10.07 11.47 -9.30
CA LYS A 136 10.90 12.29 -10.15
C LYS A 136 10.01 13.12 -11.05
N ASP A 137 9.84 12.81 -12.27
CA ASP A 137 9.18 13.65 -13.25
C ASP A 137 7.65 13.71 -13.01
N PHE A 138 7.06 14.89 -13.19
CA PHE A 138 5.62 15.13 -13.08
C PHE A 138 4.99 15.34 -14.45
N THR A 139 3.89 14.66 -14.71
CA THR A 139 3.15 14.72 -15.98
C THR A 139 1.65 14.84 -15.65
N ALA A 140 1.12 16.04 -15.71
CA ALA A 140 -0.28 16.31 -15.37
C ALA A 140 -1.27 15.54 -16.29
N GLU A 141 -0.92 15.37 -17.55
CA GLU A 141 -1.73 14.69 -18.55
C GLU A 141 -1.85 13.17 -18.30
N ALA A 142 -1.00 12.62 -17.44
CA ALA A 142 -1.06 11.22 -17.05
C ALA A 142 -2.10 10.94 -15.96
N ILE A 143 -2.59 11.98 -15.28
CA ILE A 143 -3.56 11.81 -14.20
C ILE A 143 -4.90 11.36 -14.80
N ILE A 144 -5.36 10.21 -14.33
CA ILE A 144 -6.70 9.71 -14.63
C ILE A 144 -7.62 10.11 -13.47
N HIS A 145 -8.50 11.04 -13.74
CA HIS A 145 -9.49 11.48 -12.76
C HIS A 145 -10.52 10.36 -12.57
N ASP A 146 -10.35 9.58 -11.54
CA ASP A 146 -11.36 8.66 -11.06
C ASP A 146 -11.93 9.17 -9.72
N ASP A 147 -12.98 8.50 -9.23
CA ASP A 147 -13.71 8.92 -8.02
C ASP A 147 -12.92 8.65 -6.71
N TRP A 148 -11.63 8.24 -6.78
CA TRP A 148 -10.87 7.85 -5.60
C TRP A 148 -9.90 8.92 -5.09
N VAL A 149 -9.18 9.58 -5.97
CA VAL A 149 -8.20 10.60 -5.61
C VAL A 149 -8.67 11.96 -6.07
N SER A 150 -9.04 12.84 -5.14
CA SER A 150 -9.41 14.21 -5.45
C SER A 150 -8.19 15.12 -5.56
N GLU A 151 -7.20 14.92 -4.68
CA GLU A 151 -5.98 15.72 -4.64
C GLU A 151 -4.78 14.88 -4.21
N SER A 152 -3.62 15.21 -4.76
CA SER A 152 -2.33 14.67 -4.30
C SER A 152 -1.28 15.77 -4.21
N HIS A 153 -0.52 15.82 -3.12
CA HIS A 153 0.54 16.80 -2.93
C HIS A 153 1.60 16.30 -1.96
N PHE A 154 2.82 16.85 -2.07
CA PHE A 154 3.89 16.56 -1.13
C PHE A 154 3.79 17.47 0.08
N LEU A 155 3.81 16.87 1.29
CA LEU A 155 3.89 17.57 2.56
C LEU A 155 5.22 17.28 3.27
N PRO A 156 5.80 18.26 3.95
CA PRO A 156 6.92 18.01 4.85
C PRO A 156 6.59 16.92 5.87
N ILE A 157 7.56 16.08 6.20
CA ILE A 157 7.34 14.92 7.09
C ILE A 157 6.68 15.30 8.41
N ASP A 158 7.05 16.44 9.00
CA ASP A 158 6.46 16.89 10.26
C ASP A 158 4.98 17.27 10.14
N GLU A 159 4.53 17.69 8.96
CA GLU A 159 3.11 17.90 8.67
C GLU A 159 2.38 16.57 8.45
N VAL A 160 3.00 15.62 7.72
CA VAL A 160 2.44 14.28 7.54
C VAL A 160 2.18 13.58 8.88
N ARG A 161 3.06 13.73 9.85
CA ARG A 161 2.91 13.17 11.21
C ARG A 161 1.70 13.71 11.98
N LYS A 162 1.16 14.85 11.59
CA LYS A 162 -0.02 15.48 12.23
C LYS A 162 -1.33 15.06 11.57
N LEU A 163 -1.28 14.39 10.43
CA LEU A 163 -2.48 13.96 9.70
C LEU A 163 -3.22 12.85 10.46
N PRO A 164 -4.55 12.77 10.30
CA PRO A 164 -5.37 11.72 10.91
C PRO A 164 -5.26 10.39 10.15
N ILE A 165 -4.03 9.91 9.94
CA ILE A 165 -3.73 8.63 9.29
C ILE A 165 -3.66 7.50 10.30
N ALA A 166 -3.80 6.26 9.82
CA ALA A 166 -3.75 5.08 10.69
C ALA A 166 -2.38 4.92 11.38
N GLN A 167 -2.39 4.46 12.64
CA GLN A 167 -1.16 4.23 13.40
C GLN A 167 -0.16 3.34 12.64
N GLY A 168 -0.64 2.32 11.94
CA GLY A 168 0.23 1.43 11.15
C GLY A 168 0.89 2.14 9.97
N GLU A 169 0.22 3.09 9.35
CA GLU A 169 0.81 3.93 8.29
C GLU A 169 1.92 4.84 8.86
N LEU A 170 1.70 5.43 10.03
CA LEU A 170 2.74 6.20 10.72
C LEU A 170 3.96 5.33 11.07
N LEU A 171 3.75 4.12 11.56
CA LEU A 171 4.85 3.19 11.85
C LEU A 171 5.63 2.79 10.59
N LEU A 172 4.94 2.59 9.47
CA LEU A 172 5.58 2.35 8.18
C LEU A 172 6.36 3.59 7.70
N LEU A 173 5.82 4.80 7.86
CA LEU A 173 6.52 6.04 7.53
C LEU A 173 7.83 6.17 8.33
N GLU A 174 7.78 5.96 9.65
CA GLU A 174 8.97 6.02 10.51
C GLU A 174 10.02 4.96 10.15
N ALA A 175 9.57 3.75 9.77
CA ALA A 175 10.47 2.72 9.28
C ALA A 175 11.08 3.09 7.92
N ALA A 176 10.29 3.66 7.01
CA ALA A 176 10.75 4.11 5.70
C ALA A 176 11.83 5.20 5.82
N LEU A 177 11.63 6.18 6.72
CA LEU A 177 12.60 7.26 6.97
C LEU A 177 13.96 6.75 7.48
N LYS A 178 13.98 5.62 8.20
CA LYS A 178 15.23 4.98 8.67
C LYS A 178 15.94 4.16 7.59
N LEU A 179 15.23 3.75 6.55
CA LEU A 179 15.71 2.83 5.52
C LEU A 179 15.96 3.51 4.17
N ARG A 180 15.55 4.75 4.04
CA ARG A 180 15.71 5.61 2.86
C ARG A 180 17.16 6.02 2.57
#